data_b33c2f031f523b671114e17e45c7078f
#
_entry.id   b33c2f031f523b671114e17e45c7078f
#
_cell.length_a   1.000
_cell.length_b   1.000
_cell.length_c   1.000
_cell.angle_alpha   90.00
_cell.angle_beta   90.00
_cell.angle_gamma   90.00
#
_symmetry.space_group_name_H-M   'P 1'
#
loop_
_entity.id
_entity.type
_entity.pdbx_description
1 polymer ?
#
loop_
_entity_poly.entity_id
_entity_poly.type
_entity_poly.pdbx_seq_one_letter_code
_entity_poly.pdbx_strand_id
1 'polypeptide(L)'
;MKEQSFVKLQESMEKGNAEEAFEAVHALKGICLTLGFRDLYTASCKLTEVLRNGKLSGSDEPYQEVISEYQRLIMTIETIE
;
A
#
# COMPACT_ATOMS: atom_id res chain seq x y z
N MET A 1 1.68 -6.53 -13.92
CA MET A 1 2.43 -7.25 -12.87
C MET A 1 1.98 -6.78 -11.50
N LYS A 2 1.67 -7.70 -10.62
CA LYS A 2 1.26 -7.35 -9.26
C LYS A 2 2.38 -7.58 -8.28
N GLU A 3 2.68 -6.55 -7.51
CA GLU A 3 3.65 -6.66 -6.43
C GLU A 3 3.05 -7.51 -5.30
N GLN A 4 3.81 -8.47 -4.82
CA GLN A 4 3.33 -9.41 -3.80
C GLN A 4 2.92 -8.70 -2.51
N SER A 5 3.65 -7.67 -2.11
CA SER A 5 3.30 -6.90 -0.91
C SER A 5 1.96 -6.21 -1.05
N PHE A 6 1.64 -5.72 -2.24
CA PHE A 6 0.35 -5.06 -2.47
C PHE A 6 -0.80 -6.07 -2.40
N VAL A 7 -0.61 -7.25 -3.00
CA VAL A 7 -1.62 -8.30 -2.93
C VAL A 7 -1.87 -8.71 -1.48
N LYS A 8 -0.79 -8.88 -0.72
CA LYS A 8 -0.89 -9.24 0.68
C LYS A 8 -1.61 -8.16 1.48
N LEU A 9 -1.36 -6.90 1.17
CA LEU A 9 -2.06 -5.79 1.81
C LEU A 9 -3.56 -5.85 1.54
N GLN A 10 -3.93 -6.09 0.29
CA GLN A 10 -5.34 -6.19 -0.07
C GLN A 10 -6.03 -7.33 0.69
N GLU A 11 -5.39 -8.49 0.73
CA GLU A 11 -5.94 -9.65 1.43
C GLU A 11 -6.09 -9.37 2.92
N SER A 12 -5.09 -8.75 3.53
CA SER A 12 -5.12 -8.43 4.96
C SER A 12 -6.23 -7.44 5.30
N MET A 13 -6.42 -6.44 4.45
CA MET A 13 -7.49 -5.46 4.65
C MET A 13 -8.86 -6.10 4.53
N GLU A 14 -9.03 -7.02 3.57
CA GLU A 14 -10.29 -7.74 3.38
C GLU A 14 -10.60 -8.62 4.57
N LYS A 15 -9.59 -9.26 5.14
CA LYS A 15 -9.74 -10.12 6.32
C LYS A 15 -9.97 -9.33 7.59
N GLY A 16 -9.68 -8.04 7.57
CA GLY A 16 -9.74 -7.23 8.77
C GLY A 16 -8.57 -7.47 9.71
N ASN A 17 -7.44 -7.92 9.17
CA ASN A 17 -6.25 -8.19 9.98
C ASN A 17 -5.28 -7.02 9.92
N ALA A 18 -5.38 -6.13 10.89
CA ALA A 18 -4.57 -4.90 10.93
C ALA A 18 -3.08 -5.19 11.06
N GLU A 19 -2.72 -6.22 11.80
CA GLU A 19 -1.32 -6.56 12.00
C GLU A 19 -0.65 -7.02 10.70
N GLU A 20 -1.32 -7.90 9.95
CA GLU A 20 -0.80 -8.34 8.67
C GLU A 20 -0.78 -7.20 7.66
N ALA A 21 -1.80 -6.34 7.69
CA ALA A 21 -1.86 -5.17 6.82
C ALA A 21 -0.70 -4.22 7.11
N PHE A 22 -0.39 -4.02 8.38
CA PHE A 22 0.76 -3.20 8.77
C PHE A 22 2.06 -3.75 8.19
N GLU A 23 2.28 -5.04 8.34
CA GLU A 23 3.48 -5.69 7.80
C GLU A 23 3.56 -5.56 6.28
N ALA A 24 2.43 -5.76 5.61
CA ALA A 24 2.39 -5.69 4.15
C ALA A 24 2.67 -4.28 3.64
N VAL A 25 2.06 -3.27 4.24
CA VAL A 25 2.29 -1.88 3.81
C VAL A 25 3.70 -1.42 4.17
N HIS A 26 4.26 -1.93 5.26
CA HIS A 26 5.64 -1.62 5.64
C HIS A 26 6.61 -2.14 4.58
N ALA A 27 6.38 -3.36 4.09
CA ALA A 27 7.19 -3.94 3.02
C ALA A 27 7.02 -3.15 1.73
N LEU A 28 5.78 -2.77 1.40
CA LEU A 28 5.50 -1.98 0.21
C LEU A 28 6.22 -0.62 0.27
N LYS A 29 6.23 -0.01 1.44
CA LYS A 29 6.92 1.25 1.66
C LYS A 29 8.40 1.14 1.35
N GLY A 30 9.04 0.06 1.81
CA GLY A 30 10.44 -0.20 1.53
C GLY A 30 10.72 -0.35 0.05
N ILE A 31 9.85 -1.05 -0.66
CA ILE A 31 9.98 -1.23 -2.11
C ILE A 31 9.87 0.11 -2.83
N CYS A 32 8.90 0.94 -2.43
CA CYS A 32 8.72 2.26 -3.02
C CYS A 32 9.94 3.14 -2.82
N LEU A 33 10.54 3.07 -1.66
CA LEU A 33 11.74 3.84 -1.36
C LEU A 33 12.90 3.40 -2.25
N THR A 34 13.06 2.11 -2.42
CA THR A 34 14.12 1.54 -3.25
C THR A 34 13.97 1.92 -4.71
N LEU A 35 12.74 1.88 -5.23
CA LEU A 35 12.46 2.13 -6.64
C LEU A 35 12.15 3.59 -6.94
N GLY A 36 12.03 4.44 -5.93
CA GLY A 36 11.77 5.86 -6.12
C GLY A 36 10.32 6.21 -6.46
N PHE A 37 9.38 5.38 -6.07
CA PHE A 37 7.96 5.65 -6.27
C PHE A 37 7.45 6.58 -5.17
N ARG A 38 7.66 7.87 -5.36
CA ARG A 38 7.44 8.86 -4.32
C ARG A 38 5.98 8.96 -3.85
N ASP A 39 5.05 9.03 -4.78
CA ASP A 39 3.63 9.20 -4.43
C ASP A 39 3.08 7.98 -3.71
N LEU A 40 3.41 6.79 -4.21
CA LEU A 40 3.00 5.56 -3.56
C LEU A 40 3.67 5.42 -2.19
N TYR A 41 4.92 5.84 -2.08
CA TYR A 41 5.63 5.85 -0.80
C TYR A 41 4.89 6.73 0.22
N THR A 42 4.49 7.93 -0.18
CA THR A 42 3.79 8.85 0.71
C THR A 42 2.46 8.26 1.18
N ALA A 43 1.69 7.68 0.26
CA ALA A 43 0.42 7.04 0.63
C ALA A 43 0.65 5.85 1.55
N SER A 44 1.69 5.07 1.29
CA SER A 44 2.04 3.91 2.12
C SER A 44 2.45 4.35 3.54
N CYS A 45 3.15 5.47 3.66
CA CYS A 45 3.53 6.01 4.96
C CYS A 45 2.29 6.39 5.78
N LYS A 46 1.32 7.03 5.16
CA LYS A 46 0.08 7.42 5.83
C LYS A 46 -0.66 6.20 6.35
N LEU A 47 -0.78 5.17 5.52
CA LEU A 47 -1.45 3.94 5.91
C LEU A 47 -0.70 3.23 7.03
N THR A 48 0.63 3.20 6.94
CA THR A 48 1.46 2.59 7.97
C THR A 48 1.21 3.24 9.33
N GLU A 49 1.13 4.56 9.38
CA GLU A 49 0.90 5.28 10.63
C GLU A 49 -0.46 4.95 11.24
N VAL A 50 -1.49 4.86 10.39
CA VAL A 50 -2.83 4.51 10.88
C VAL A 50 -2.86 3.09 11.43
N LEU A 51 -2.22 2.16 10.76
CA LEU A 51 -2.22 0.75 11.16
C LEU A 51 -1.28 0.44 12.33
N ARG A 52 -0.41 1.38 12.67
CA ARG A 52 0.56 1.20 13.75
C ARG A 52 -0.11 0.84 15.08
N ASN A 53 -1.31 1.31 15.30
CA ASN A 53 -2.05 1.05 16.53
C ASN A 53 -2.73 -0.32 16.54
N GLY A 54 -2.58 -1.11 15.49
CA GLY A 54 -3.19 -2.43 15.38
C GLY A 54 -4.69 -2.39 15.12
N LYS A 55 -5.19 -1.28 14.60
CA LYS A 55 -6.62 -1.10 14.32
C LYS A 55 -6.82 -0.65 12.88
N LEU A 56 -7.92 -1.07 12.28
CA LEU A 56 -8.29 -0.63 10.95
C LEU A 56 -9.07 0.70 10.94
N SER A 57 -9.44 1.18 12.11
CA SER A 57 -10.18 2.42 12.24
C SER A 57 -9.39 3.59 11.63
N GLY A 58 -10.01 4.30 10.71
CA GLY A 58 -9.38 5.43 10.05
C GLY A 58 -8.44 5.06 8.91
N SER A 59 -8.37 3.79 8.54
CA SER A 59 -7.48 3.34 7.47
C SER A 59 -8.09 3.42 6.08
N ASP A 60 -9.38 3.67 5.97
CA ASP A 60 -10.07 3.66 4.67
C ASP A 60 -9.49 4.66 3.68
N GLU A 61 -9.36 5.92 4.07
CA GLU A 61 -8.82 6.94 3.17
C GLU A 61 -7.37 6.67 2.77
N PRO A 62 -6.45 6.42 3.71
CA PRO A 62 -5.07 6.11 3.34
C PRO A 62 -4.98 4.86 2.46
N TYR A 63 -5.82 3.87 2.72
CA TYR A 63 -5.83 2.66 1.92
C TYR A 63 -6.28 2.95 0.49
N GLN A 64 -7.31 3.77 0.32
CA GLN A 64 -7.76 4.16 -1.02
C GLN A 64 -6.70 4.94 -1.76
N GLU A 65 -5.93 5.77 -1.06
CA GLU A 65 -4.81 6.48 -1.68
C GLU A 65 -3.75 5.51 -2.18
N VAL A 66 -3.42 4.49 -1.39
CA VAL A 66 -2.46 3.48 -1.79
C VAL A 66 -2.94 2.76 -3.04
N ILE A 67 -4.21 2.37 -3.07
CA ILE A 67 -4.78 1.69 -4.23
C ILE A 67 -4.71 2.58 -5.47
N SER A 68 -5.10 3.83 -5.33
CA SER A 68 -5.11 4.78 -6.45
C SER A 68 -3.71 4.99 -7.02
N GLU A 69 -2.72 5.19 -6.16
CA GLU A 69 -1.35 5.42 -6.60
C GLU A 69 -0.75 4.16 -7.23
N TYR A 70 -1.08 3.01 -6.67
CA TYR A 70 -0.61 1.75 -7.23
C TYR A 70 -1.20 1.51 -8.62
N GLN A 71 -2.48 1.75 -8.79
CA GLN A 71 -3.14 1.59 -10.09
C GLN A 71 -2.58 2.56 -11.11
N ARG A 72 -2.34 3.79 -10.70
CA ARG A 72 -1.75 4.80 -11.59
C ARG A 72 -0.37 4.36 -12.05
N LEU A 73 0.43 3.81 -11.15
CA LEU A 73 1.76 3.33 -11.47
C LEU A 73 1.71 2.19 -12.49
N ILE A 74 0.81 1.23 -12.29
CA ILE A 74 0.65 0.11 -13.20
C ILE A 74 0.20 0.57 -14.58
N MET A 75 -0.75 1.49 -14.64
CA MET A 75 -1.21 2.03 -15.91
C MET A 75 -0.09 2.74 -16.67
N THR A 76 0.75 3.49 -15.95
CA THR A 76 1.89 4.16 -16.55
C THR A 76 2.87 3.16 -17.15
N ILE A 77 3.15 2.08 -16.42
CA ILE A 77 4.07 1.05 -16.88
C ILE A 77 3.51 0.34 -18.11
N GLU A 78 2.23 0.01 -18.10
CA GLU A 78 1.59 -0.66 -19.23
C GLU A 78 1.55 0.23 -20.47
N THR A 79 1.37 1.53 -20.28
CA THR A 79 1.31 2.48 -21.38
C THR A 79 2.66 2.62 -22.09
N ILE A 80 3.74 2.44 -21.36
CA ILE A 80 5.09 2.57 -21.92
C ILE A 80 5.42 1.46 -22.92
N GLU A 81 4.79 0.32 -22.77
CA GLU A 81 4.95 -0.77 -23.72
C GLU A 81 4.34 -0.38 -25.06
#